data_7057171b1a06707c87cec3448edfe03e
#
_entry.id   7057171b1a06707c87cec3448edfe03e
#
_cell.length_a   1.000
_cell.length_b   1.000
_cell.length_c   1.000
_cell.angle_alpha   90.00
_cell.angle_beta   90.00
_cell.angle_gamma   90.00
#
_symmetry.space_group_name_H-M   'P 1'
#
loop_
_entity.id
_entity.type
_entity.pdbx_description
1 polymer ?
#
loop_
_entity_poly.entity_id
_entity_poly.type
_entity_poly.pdbx_seq_one_letter_code
_entity_poly.pdbx_strand_id
1 'polypeptide(L)'
;MNKYIIAAALSLLSVSTFVSTTSYAQANISPAAKQSQAIAITGATIHIGNGSVIENGTLVFDKGKIVSVSAGGGAQSGATEIKANGKHIYPGFIAPITNLGLTEFESVKATLDFNEIGNMNPHIRSLVAYNTDSKVPATLRSNGVLMAQITPQGGTIAGSSSVVQLDAWNWEDAALRADDAMHINWPAIPRSRFGRSTMSEEAMRERRDAALSELEAFFAEAKAYAEGKPSVTNPRLAAMKHVFDGTEKLFIVADNQKDIVAAVNFAKKHKITPVLVGGDDAHLIMDFLKENNITVVVKQPHALPNSVDDDVNMPYKNAAVLANAGVPIVISIDGYWQQRNLPFMAGTVAAWGLDKEKALQAITLNTARALGIDKTAGSLEVGKDATLFISAGDALDMKSINVEQAFIQGRNISLDNLHKQLNKKFSEKYGLKVN
;
A
#
# COMPACT_ATOMS: atom_id res chain seq x y z
N MET A 1 44.38 49.50 -42.19
CA MET A 1 44.10 49.39 -40.73
C MET A 1 42.75 48.85 -40.41
N ASN A 2 41.80 48.53 -41.34
CA ASN A 2 40.45 48.13 -41.05
C ASN A 2 40.16 46.61 -41.16
N LYS A 3 41.07 45.78 -41.68
CA LYS A 3 40.84 44.35 -41.83
C LYS A 3 41.09 43.53 -40.53
N TYR A 4 41.99 44.02 -39.67
CA TYR A 4 42.34 43.35 -38.42
C TYR A 4 41.36 43.65 -37.28
N ILE A 5 40.66 44.78 -37.35
CA ILE A 5 39.62 45.14 -36.34
C ILE A 5 38.35 44.32 -36.57
N ILE A 6 37.99 44.01 -37.81
CA ILE A 6 36.82 43.16 -38.14
C ILE A 6 37.07 41.67 -37.75
N ALA A 7 38.31 41.21 -37.92
CA ALA A 7 38.66 39.84 -37.51
C ALA A 7 38.65 39.67 -35.97
N ALA A 8 39.08 40.69 -35.22
CA ALA A 8 39.02 40.66 -33.76
C ALA A 8 37.60 40.80 -33.21
N ALA A 9 36.69 41.50 -33.88
CA ALA A 9 35.30 41.62 -33.49
C ALA A 9 34.51 40.32 -33.78
N LEU A 10 34.83 39.60 -34.85
CA LEU A 10 34.21 38.28 -35.16
C LEU A 10 34.71 37.16 -34.24
N SER A 11 35.95 37.21 -33.75
CA SER A 11 36.48 36.25 -32.81
C SER A 11 35.95 36.43 -31.36
N LEU A 12 35.56 37.66 -30.98
CA LEU A 12 34.90 37.94 -29.70
C LEU A 12 33.40 37.55 -29.70
N LEU A 13 32.74 37.52 -30.86
CA LEU A 13 31.35 37.08 -30.96
C LEU A 13 31.20 35.53 -30.93
N SER A 14 32.26 34.77 -31.24
CA SER A 14 32.21 33.30 -31.24
C SER A 14 32.50 32.65 -29.88
N VAL A 15 32.93 33.43 -28.87
CA VAL A 15 33.21 32.91 -27.51
C VAL A 15 32.00 33.07 -26.55
N SER A 16 30.98 33.84 -26.93
CA SER A 16 29.85 34.15 -26.05
C SER A 16 28.63 33.21 -26.14
N THR A 17 28.73 32.07 -26.83
CA THR A 17 27.56 31.17 -27.02
C THR A 17 27.66 29.82 -26.35
N PHE A 18 28.56 29.60 -25.41
CA PHE A 18 28.55 28.41 -24.54
C PHE A 18 28.32 28.76 -23.06
N VAL A 19 27.32 29.59 -22.76
CA VAL A 19 26.67 29.49 -21.46
C VAL A 19 25.70 28.36 -21.59
N SER A 20 26.16 27.16 -21.27
CA SER A 20 25.28 26.02 -20.98
C SER A 20 24.41 26.46 -19.82
N THR A 21 23.22 26.98 -20.11
CA THR A 21 22.16 27.00 -19.12
C THR A 21 21.90 25.53 -18.79
N THR A 22 22.44 25.07 -17.67
CA THR A 22 21.97 23.85 -17.05
C THR A 22 20.49 24.09 -16.77
N SER A 23 19.65 23.65 -17.71
CA SER A 23 18.22 23.53 -17.49
C SER A 23 18.09 22.51 -16.36
N TYR A 24 17.79 22.98 -15.16
CA TYR A 24 17.32 22.12 -14.11
C TYR A 24 15.90 21.68 -14.50
N ALA A 25 15.80 20.78 -15.49
CA ALA A 25 14.65 19.92 -15.59
C ALA A 25 14.54 19.23 -14.23
N GLN A 26 13.39 19.30 -13.61
CA GLN A 26 13.12 18.62 -12.36
C GLN A 26 13.46 17.15 -12.59
N ALA A 27 14.61 16.69 -12.08
CA ALA A 27 15.07 15.33 -12.33
C ALA A 27 14.09 14.38 -11.65
N ASN A 28 13.34 13.64 -12.44
CA ASN A 28 12.64 12.48 -11.90
C ASN A 28 13.69 11.53 -11.33
N ILE A 29 13.45 11.03 -10.13
CA ILE A 29 14.35 10.07 -9.50
C ILE A 29 14.22 8.78 -10.29
N SER A 30 15.25 8.44 -11.07
CA SER A 30 15.27 7.17 -11.81
C SER A 30 15.27 5.99 -10.84
N PRO A 31 14.56 4.91 -11.18
CA PRO A 31 14.60 3.67 -10.40
C PRO A 31 16.02 3.13 -10.24
N ALA A 32 16.27 2.52 -9.08
CA ALA A 32 17.58 2.00 -8.74
C ALA A 32 18.03 0.86 -9.66
N ALA A 33 19.32 0.82 -9.99
CA ALA A 33 19.91 -0.25 -10.77
C ALA A 33 19.79 -1.62 -10.06
N LYS A 34 19.79 -2.70 -10.84
CA LYS A 34 19.78 -4.06 -10.30
C LYS A 34 20.98 -4.30 -9.40
N GLN A 35 20.82 -5.11 -8.36
CA GLN A 35 21.89 -5.54 -7.45
C GLN A 35 23.00 -6.21 -8.25
N SER A 36 24.25 -5.75 -8.04
CA SER A 36 25.45 -6.26 -8.74
C SER A 36 26.28 -7.24 -7.91
N GLN A 37 26.15 -7.21 -6.58
CA GLN A 37 26.91 -8.06 -5.65
C GLN A 37 26.10 -8.35 -4.39
N ALA A 38 26.43 -9.42 -3.69
CA ALA A 38 25.81 -9.76 -2.42
C ALA A 38 26.03 -8.64 -1.38
N ILE A 39 25.03 -8.42 -0.53
CA ILE A 39 25.07 -7.44 0.56
C ILE A 39 24.81 -8.18 1.87
N ALA A 40 25.63 -7.89 2.89
CA ALA A 40 25.47 -8.35 4.25
C ALA A 40 25.25 -7.17 5.18
N ILE A 41 24.12 -7.12 5.88
CA ILE A 41 23.85 -6.11 6.91
C ILE A 41 24.11 -6.77 8.26
N THR A 42 25.04 -6.19 9.07
CA THR A 42 25.56 -6.82 10.29
C THR A 42 25.27 -5.97 11.53
N GLY A 43 25.06 -6.64 12.67
CA GLY A 43 24.97 -6.01 13.99
C GLY A 43 23.64 -5.32 14.31
N ALA A 44 22.59 -5.56 13.52
CA ALA A 44 21.29 -4.93 13.70
C ALA A 44 20.33 -5.77 14.55
N THR A 45 19.32 -5.11 15.12
CA THR A 45 18.09 -5.76 15.56
C THR A 45 17.22 -6.03 14.32
N ILE A 46 16.97 -7.29 14.02
CA ILE A 46 16.23 -7.70 12.81
C ILE A 46 14.81 -8.08 13.21
N HIS A 47 13.83 -7.29 12.80
CA HIS A 47 12.40 -7.59 12.92
C HIS A 47 11.96 -8.42 11.71
N ILE A 48 11.72 -9.72 11.92
CA ILE A 48 11.43 -10.65 10.80
C ILE A 48 10.10 -10.33 10.11
N GLY A 49 9.14 -9.74 10.85
CA GLY A 49 7.78 -9.48 10.35
C GLY A 49 6.82 -10.65 10.54
N ASN A 50 7.27 -11.76 11.12
CA ASN A 50 6.45 -12.93 11.47
C ASN A 50 6.20 -13.05 12.99
N GLY A 51 6.53 -12.02 13.76
CA GLY A 51 6.48 -11.99 15.22
C GLY A 51 7.81 -12.27 15.90
N SER A 52 8.85 -12.63 15.14
CA SER A 52 10.18 -12.93 15.70
C SER A 52 11.15 -11.75 15.53
N VAL A 53 12.04 -11.57 16.49
CA VAL A 53 13.11 -10.57 16.49
C VAL A 53 14.45 -11.26 16.72
N ILE A 54 15.50 -10.83 16.02
CA ILE A 54 16.86 -11.30 16.19
C ILE A 54 17.73 -10.10 16.59
N GLU A 55 18.24 -10.14 17.82
CA GLU A 55 19.18 -9.13 18.32
C GLU A 55 20.59 -9.38 17.77
N ASN A 56 21.31 -8.29 17.46
CA ASN A 56 22.67 -8.34 16.93
C ASN A 56 22.81 -9.34 15.76
N GLY A 57 21.85 -9.28 14.85
CA GLY A 57 21.72 -10.22 13.74
C GLY A 57 22.51 -9.82 12.50
N THR A 58 22.66 -10.79 11.60
CA THR A 58 23.17 -10.60 10.23
C THR A 58 22.14 -11.06 9.22
N LEU A 59 21.85 -10.20 8.25
CA LEU A 59 20.98 -10.47 7.11
C LEU A 59 21.79 -10.35 5.83
N VAL A 60 21.78 -11.40 5.00
CA VAL A 60 22.48 -11.44 3.71
C VAL A 60 21.48 -11.62 2.59
N PHE A 61 21.64 -10.84 1.52
CA PHE A 61 20.85 -10.98 0.30
C PHE A 61 21.71 -10.85 -0.94
N ASP A 62 21.35 -11.60 -1.98
CA ASP A 62 21.98 -11.61 -3.28
C ASP A 62 20.94 -11.79 -4.39
N LYS A 63 21.18 -11.19 -5.55
CA LYS A 63 20.28 -11.27 -6.72
C LYS A 63 18.82 -10.98 -6.38
N GLY A 64 18.62 -10.02 -5.49
CA GLY A 64 17.30 -9.58 -5.07
C GLY A 64 16.60 -10.46 -4.04
N LYS A 65 17.23 -11.54 -3.55
CA LYS A 65 16.66 -12.51 -2.62
C LYS A 65 17.42 -12.57 -1.30
N ILE A 66 16.70 -12.80 -0.21
CA ILE A 66 17.29 -13.07 1.10
C ILE A 66 17.93 -14.46 1.07
N VAL A 67 19.22 -14.52 1.37
CA VAL A 67 20.02 -15.75 1.36
C VAL A 67 20.17 -16.34 2.76
N SER A 68 20.38 -15.47 3.75
CA SER A 68 20.47 -15.90 5.15
C SER A 68 20.02 -14.81 6.11
N VAL A 69 19.47 -15.24 7.25
CA VAL A 69 19.17 -14.39 8.42
C VAL A 69 19.57 -15.18 9.65
N SER A 70 20.45 -14.64 10.48
CA SER A 70 20.99 -15.35 11.65
C SER A 70 21.32 -14.40 12.80
N ALA A 71 21.33 -14.91 14.01
CA ALA A 71 21.87 -14.21 15.17
C ALA A 71 23.41 -14.21 15.10
N GLY A 72 24.02 -13.08 15.43
CA GLY A 72 25.47 -12.92 15.35
C GLY A 72 26.00 -13.04 13.92
N GLY A 73 27.28 -13.29 13.81
CA GLY A 73 27.94 -13.47 12.51
C GLY A 73 28.53 -12.18 11.95
N GLY A 74 29.54 -12.35 11.09
CA GLY A 74 30.18 -11.28 10.34
C GLY A 74 29.76 -11.30 8.87
N ALA A 75 30.30 -10.36 8.11
CA ALA A 75 30.10 -10.32 6.67
C ALA A 75 30.54 -11.63 6.01
N GLN A 76 29.74 -12.12 5.09
CA GLN A 76 30.08 -13.27 4.26
C GLN A 76 31.18 -12.87 3.27
N SER A 77 32.18 -13.73 3.06
CA SER A 77 33.23 -13.44 2.09
C SER A 77 32.67 -13.14 0.71
N GLY A 78 33.07 -12.00 0.14
CA GLY A 78 32.61 -11.53 -1.18
C GLY A 78 31.31 -10.68 -1.16
N ALA A 79 30.70 -10.47 0.01
CA ALA A 79 29.58 -9.55 0.14
C ALA A 79 30.03 -8.14 0.56
N THR A 80 29.34 -7.12 0.09
CA THR A 80 29.49 -5.75 0.62
C THR A 80 28.87 -5.68 2.00
N GLU A 81 29.68 -5.34 3.01
CA GLU A 81 29.20 -5.20 4.38
C GLU A 81 28.58 -3.81 4.64
N ILE A 82 27.41 -3.79 5.23
CA ILE A 82 26.74 -2.61 5.80
C ILE A 82 26.65 -2.82 7.31
N LYS A 83 27.43 -2.06 8.08
CA LYS A 83 27.40 -2.09 9.55
C LYS A 83 26.19 -1.32 10.06
N ALA A 84 25.29 -2.00 10.76
CA ALA A 84 24.05 -1.46 11.29
C ALA A 84 23.94 -1.65 12.82
N ASN A 85 25.07 -1.54 13.53
CA ASN A 85 25.12 -1.70 14.98
C ASN A 85 24.18 -0.70 15.67
N GLY A 86 23.30 -1.19 16.54
CA GLY A 86 22.31 -0.37 17.26
C GLY A 86 21.17 0.15 16.41
N LYS A 87 21.07 -0.29 15.15
CA LYS A 87 19.97 0.04 14.24
C LYS A 87 19.02 -1.14 14.08
N HIS A 88 17.91 -0.89 13.42
CA HIS A 88 16.84 -1.85 13.20
C HIS A 88 16.70 -2.16 11.71
N ILE A 89 16.42 -3.41 11.37
CA ILE A 89 16.04 -3.84 10.02
C ILE A 89 14.58 -4.29 10.07
N TYR A 90 13.80 -3.78 9.14
CA TYR A 90 12.38 -4.12 8.97
C TYR A 90 12.11 -4.63 7.56
N PRO A 91 11.13 -5.55 7.35
CA PRO A 91 10.57 -5.79 6.02
C PRO A 91 9.90 -4.52 5.52
N GLY A 92 9.94 -4.28 4.21
CA GLY A 92 9.22 -3.17 3.60
C GLY A 92 7.73 -3.20 3.96
N PHE A 93 7.19 -2.08 4.43
CA PHE A 93 5.78 -1.95 4.74
C PHE A 93 4.94 -1.96 3.48
N ILE A 94 3.74 -2.49 3.59
CA ILE A 94 2.80 -2.67 2.48
C ILE A 94 1.55 -1.84 2.77
N ALA A 95 1.30 -0.80 1.98
CA ALA A 95 0.09 0.01 2.09
C ALA A 95 -1.09 -0.69 1.39
N PRO A 96 -2.11 -1.19 2.10
CA PRO A 96 -3.29 -1.78 1.49
C PRO A 96 -4.30 -0.68 1.12
N ILE A 97 -5.19 -0.99 0.19
CA ILE A 97 -6.37 -0.17 -0.14
C ILE A 97 -6.02 1.32 -0.35
N THR A 98 -5.20 1.63 -1.35
CA THR A 98 -4.81 3.03 -1.61
C THR A 98 -5.04 3.43 -3.06
N ASN A 99 -5.32 4.71 -3.29
CA ASN A 99 -5.34 5.32 -4.61
C ASN A 99 -4.01 6.01 -4.98
N LEU A 100 -2.91 5.55 -4.38
CA LEU A 100 -1.54 5.99 -4.66
C LEU A 100 -1.22 5.84 -6.15
N GLY A 101 -0.70 6.90 -6.78
CA GLY A 101 -0.40 6.92 -8.20
C GLY A 101 -1.62 6.93 -9.13
N LEU A 102 -2.85 6.86 -8.57
CA LEU A 102 -4.12 7.07 -9.26
C LEU A 102 -4.70 8.46 -8.96
N THR A 103 -4.02 9.23 -8.13
CA THR A 103 -4.41 10.59 -7.72
C THR A 103 -3.17 11.44 -7.58
N GLU A 104 -3.16 12.61 -8.26
CA GLU A 104 -2.09 13.59 -8.10
C GLU A 104 -2.58 14.83 -7.32
N PHE A 105 -3.75 15.35 -7.66
CA PHE A 105 -4.35 16.51 -7.01
C PHE A 105 -5.84 16.27 -6.76
N GLU A 106 -6.25 16.12 -5.52
CA GLU A 106 -7.65 15.82 -5.14
C GLU A 106 -8.66 16.84 -5.67
N SER A 107 -8.25 18.11 -5.80
CA SER A 107 -9.10 19.18 -6.30
C SER A 107 -9.22 19.24 -7.83
N VAL A 108 -8.46 18.42 -8.56
CA VAL A 108 -8.42 18.45 -10.03
C VAL A 108 -8.92 17.14 -10.59
N LYS A 109 -10.19 17.11 -11.00
CA LYS A 109 -10.85 15.88 -11.48
C LYS A 109 -10.07 15.13 -12.58
N ALA A 110 -9.39 15.84 -13.46
CA ALA A 110 -8.59 15.25 -14.55
C ALA A 110 -7.33 14.49 -14.07
N THR A 111 -7.01 14.52 -12.76
CA THR A 111 -5.90 13.79 -12.14
C THR A 111 -6.36 12.68 -11.21
N LEU A 112 -7.65 12.29 -11.30
CA LEU A 112 -8.29 11.27 -10.47
C LEU A 112 -8.64 10.07 -11.34
N ASP A 113 -7.75 9.09 -11.37
CA ASP A 113 -7.87 7.88 -12.21
C ASP A 113 -8.29 6.64 -11.41
N PHE A 114 -8.83 6.83 -10.21
CA PHE A 114 -9.25 5.73 -9.34
C PHE A 114 -10.72 5.36 -9.46
N ASN A 115 -11.55 6.16 -10.15
CA ASN A 115 -12.98 5.98 -10.21
C ASN A 115 -13.50 6.06 -11.66
N GLU A 116 -14.31 5.07 -12.06
CA GLU A 116 -14.91 4.99 -13.38
C GLU A 116 -16.46 5.13 -13.30
N ILE A 117 -17.06 5.54 -14.41
CA ILE A 117 -18.53 5.71 -14.51
C ILE A 117 -19.22 4.34 -14.47
N GLY A 118 -20.28 4.24 -13.68
CA GLY A 118 -21.11 3.04 -13.53
C GLY A 118 -21.00 2.39 -12.16
N ASN A 119 -21.91 1.45 -11.88
CA ASN A 119 -21.98 0.77 -10.59
C ASN A 119 -21.31 -0.62 -10.61
N MET A 120 -21.27 -1.27 -11.78
CA MET A 120 -20.74 -2.63 -11.93
C MET A 120 -19.57 -2.62 -12.91
N ASN A 121 -18.36 -2.38 -12.41
CA ASN A 121 -17.15 -2.15 -13.19
C ASN A 121 -16.06 -3.23 -13.00
N PRO A 122 -16.35 -4.54 -13.00
CA PRO A 122 -15.36 -5.58 -12.73
C PRO A 122 -14.22 -5.63 -13.74
N HIS A 123 -14.42 -5.10 -14.95
CA HIS A 123 -13.42 -5.07 -16.04
C HIS A 123 -12.41 -3.93 -15.91
N ILE A 124 -12.61 -3.03 -14.94
CA ILE A 124 -11.69 -1.93 -14.67
C ILE A 124 -10.50 -2.45 -13.88
N ARG A 125 -9.30 -2.07 -14.30
CA ARG A 125 -8.02 -2.49 -13.71
C ARG A 125 -7.22 -1.24 -13.32
N SER A 126 -6.98 -1.06 -12.05
CA SER A 126 -6.22 0.11 -11.54
C SER A 126 -4.78 0.18 -12.05
N LEU A 127 -4.18 -0.98 -12.33
CA LEU A 127 -2.76 -1.07 -12.70
C LEU A 127 -2.41 -0.24 -13.93
N VAL A 128 -3.26 -0.25 -14.97
CA VAL A 128 -2.98 0.46 -16.23
C VAL A 128 -3.00 1.99 -16.09
N ALA A 129 -3.62 2.50 -15.03
CA ALA A 129 -3.66 3.92 -14.70
C ALA A 129 -2.58 4.34 -13.69
N TYR A 130 -1.79 3.38 -13.17
CA TYR A 130 -0.79 3.67 -12.15
C TYR A 130 0.34 4.53 -12.68
N ASN A 131 0.48 5.74 -12.11
CA ASN A 131 1.54 6.70 -12.45
C ASN A 131 2.77 6.48 -11.56
N THR A 132 3.83 5.88 -12.10
CA THR A 132 5.11 5.70 -11.41
C THR A 132 5.89 7.00 -11.22
N ASP A 133 5.61 8.04 -12.03
CA ASP A 133 6.24 9.36 -11.94
C ASP A 133 5.60 10.27 -10.90
N SER A 134 4.55 9.83 -10.23
CA SER A 134 3.94 10.55 -9.11
C SER A 134 4.99 10.92 -8.04
N LYS A 135 4.88 12.12 -7.47
CA LYS A 135 5.79 12.58 -6.41
C LYS A 135 5.52 11.92 -5.05
N VAL A 136 4.38 11.25 -4.92
CA VAL A 136 3.92 10.68 -3.65
C VAL A 136 4.69 9.40 -3.26
N PRO A 137 4.90 8.41 -4.14
CA PRO A 137 5.62 7.17 -3.81
C PRO A 137 7.01 7.43 -3.22
N ALA A 138 7.76 8.41 -3.76
CA ALA A 138 9.08 8.78 -3.23
C ALA A 138 9.03 9.25 -1.76
N THR A 139 7.93 9.92 -1.36
CA THR A 139 7.74 10.36 0.03
C THR A 139 7.42 9.17 0.96
N LEU A 140 6.64 8.20 0.49
CA LEU A 140 6.31 7.01 1.28
C LEU A 140 7.55 6.17 1.59
N ARG A 141 8.47 6.03 0.62
CA ARG A 141 9.72 5.28 0.80
C ARG A 141 10.55 5.78 1.99
N SER A 142 10.49 7.08 2.28
CA SER A 142 11.20 7.69 3.43
C SER A 142 10.71 7.19 4.79
N ASN A 143 9.52 6.57 4.85
CA ASN A 143 8.94 6.00 6.07
C ASN A 143 8.82 4.46 5.99
N GLY A 144 9.59 3.83 5.09
CA GLY A 144 9.65 2.38 4.98
C GLY A 144 8.49 1.72 4.25
N VAL A 145 7.53 2.49 3.69
CA VAL A 145 6.48 1.94 2.83
C VAL A 145 7.07 1.73 1.44
N LEU A 146 7.28 0.47 1.06
CA LEU A 146 8.00 0.09 -0.15
C LEU A 146 7.09 -0.60 -1.19
N MET A 147 5.90 -1.00 -0.77
CA MET A 147 4.90 -1.67 -1.61
C MET A 147 3.51 -1.10 -1.31
N ALA A 148 2.61 -1.17 -2.28
CA ALA A 148 1.23 -0.71 -2.12
C ALA A 148 0.26 -1.55 -2.96
N GLN A 149 -0.97 -1.70 -2.48
CA GLN A 149 -2.10 -2.17 -3.28
C GLN A 149 -2.82 -0.94 -3.83
N ILE A 150 -2.71 -0.71 -5.13
CA ILE A 150 -3.42 0.36 -5.82
C ILE A 150 -4.83 -0.11 -6.15
N THR A 151 -5.84 0.61 -5.64
CA THR A 151 -7.21 0.12 -5.58
C THR A 151 -8.16 1.06 -6.31
N PRO A 152 -8.99 0.57 -7.24
CA PRO A 152 -10.06 1.35 -7.83
C PRO A 152 -11.15 1.60 -6.79
N GLN A 153 -11.87 2.69 -6.93
CA GLN A 153 -12.94 3.11 -6.02
C GLN A 153 -14.23 3.39 -6.79
N GLY A 154 -15.32 3.56 -6.06
CA GLY A 154 -16.63 3.88 -6.64
C GLY A 154 -17.42 2.66 -7.10
N GLY A 155 -18.73 2.89 -7.36
CA GLY A 155 -19.67 1.83 -7.75
C GLY A 155 -19.89 0.75 -6.70
N THR A 156 -20.74 -0.23 -7.01
CA THR A 156 -20.91 -1.45 -6.20
C THR A 156 -19.76 -2.43 -6.45
N ILE A 157 -19.36 -2.63 -7.72
CA ILE A 157 -18.12 -3.31 -8.08
C ILE A 157 -17.19 -2.27 -8.69
N ALA A 158 -16.10 -1.97 -8.00
CA ALA A 158 -15.16 -0.91 -8.41
C ALA A 158 -14.17 -1.38 -9.49
N GLY A 159 -13.79 -2.65 -9.48
CA GLY A 159 -12.80 -3.23 -10.37
C GLY A 159 -11.69 -3.97 -9.63
N SER A 160 -10.63 -4.32 -10.35
CA SER A 160 -9.49 -5.06 -9.84
C SER A 160 -8.35 -4.14 -9.39
N SER A 161 -7.84 -4.38 -8.19
CA SER A 161 -6.60 -3.79 -7.68
C SER A 161 -5.36 -4.55 -8.17
N SER A 162 -4.19 -3.98 -7.89
CA SER A 162 -2.91 -4.64 -8.13
C SER A 162 -1.90 -4.24 -7.06
N VAL A 163 -0.96 -5.14 -6.75
CA VAL A 163 0.12 -4.85 -5.81
C VAL A 163 1.35 -4.39 -6.60
N VAL A 164 1.88 -3.23 -6.22
CA VAL A 164 3.03 -2.60 -6.87
C VAL A 164 4.18 -2.35 -5.90
N GLN A 165 5.39 -2.36 -6.40
CA GLN A 165 6.58 -1.84 -5.72
C GLN A 165 6.76 -0.35 -6.06
N LEU A 166 7.36 0.42 -5.15
CA LEU A 166 7.38 1.88 -5.25
C LEU A 166 8.66 2.47 -5.87
N ASP A 167 9.40 1.70 -6.68
CA ASP A 167 10.62 2.16 -7.36
C ASP A 167 10.73 1.52 -8.75
N ALA A 168 9.88 1.94 -9.68
CA ALA A 168 9.69 1.31 -10.99
C ALA A 168 9.70 2.33 -12.12
N TRP A 169 10.03 1.87 -13.34
CA TRP A 169 10.05 2.70 -14.55
C TRP A 169 8.67 2.97 -15.12
N ASN A 170 7.78 2.01 -15.05
CA ASN A 170 6.43 2.06 -15.56
C ASN A 170 5.53 1.09 -14.75
N TRP A 171 4.25 1.05 -15.06
CA TRP A 171 3.30 0.21 -14.34
C TRP A 171 3.56 -1.30 -14.51
N GLU A 172 4.10 -1.76 -15.66
CA GLU A 172 4.48 -3.17 -15.86
C GLU A 172 5.64 -3.56 -14.93
N ASP A 173 6.67 -2.71 -14.85
CA ASP A 173 7.83 -2.91 -13.98
C ASP A 173 7.47 -2.78 -12.49
N ALA A 174 6.44 -2.01 -12.17
CA ALA A 174 5.94 -1.85 -10.81
C ALA A 174 5.18 -3.07 -10.28
N ALA A 175 4.53 -3.84 -11.16
CA ALA A 175 3.62 -4.89 -10.77
C ALA A 175 4.33 -6.06 -10.08
N LEU A 176 4.04 -6.26 -8.78
CA LEU A 176 4.41 -7.48 -8.03
C LEU A 176 3.33 -8.55 -8.21
N ARG A 177 2.07 -8.14 -8.25
CA ARG A 177 0.92 -8.97 -8.57
C ARG A 177 -0.15 -8.13 -9.25
N ALA A 178 -0.40 -8.40 -10.52
CA ALA A 178 -1.50 -7.81 -11.27
C ALA A 178 -2.83 -8.46 -10.86
N ASP A 179 -3.89 -7.66 -10.83
CA ASP A 179 -5.27 -8.10 -10.59
C ASP A 179 -5.36 -9.02 -9.35
N ASP A 180 -4.86 -8.50 -8.22
CA ASP A 180 -4.77 -9.27 -6.98
C ASP A 180 -6.14 -9.45 -6.31
N ALA A 181 -7.03 -8.47 -6.42
CA ALA A 181 -8.34 -8.49 -5.78
C ALA A 181 -9.41 -7.67 -6.53
N MET A 182 -10.61 -8.24 -6.61
CA MET A 182 -11.85 -7.57 -7.00
C MET A 182 -12.45 -6.84 -5.79
N HIS A 183 -12.83 -5.57 -5.97
CA HIS A 183 -13.35 -4.71 -4.89
C HIS A 183 -14.86 -4.50 -5.01
N ILE A 184 -15.58 -4.79 -3.91
CA ILE A 184 -17.01 -4.57 -3.76
C ILE A 184 -17.27 -3.61 -2.62
N ASN A 185 -18.03 -2.56 -2.88
CA ASN A 185 -18.66 -1.74 -1.87
C ASN A 185 -20.03 -2.34 -1.55
N TRP A 186 -20.17 -2.96 -0.38
CA TRP A 186 -21.43 -3.59 0.01
C TRP A 186 -22.55 -2.55 0.08
N PRO A 187 -23.68 -2.79 -0.60
CA PRO A 187 -24.80 -1.86 -0.53
C PRO A 187 -25.33 -1.76 0.91
N ALA A 188 -25.10 -0.60 1.52
CA ALA A 188 -25.46 -0.32 2.92
C ALA A 188 -26.30 0.96 3.03
N ILE A 189 -27.01 1.08 4.14
CA ILE A 189 -27.65 2.36 4.52
C ILE A 189 -26.58 3.17 5.26
N PRO A 190 -26.18 4.36 4.76
CA PRO A 190 -25.16 5.17 5.40
C PRO A 190 -25.57 5.56 6.83
N ARG A 191 -24.71 5.31 7.81
CA ARG A 191 -24.85 5.88 9.14
C ARG A 191 -24.46 7.36 9.09
N SER A 192 -25.40 8.25 9.32
CA SER A 192 -25.12 9.69 9.35
C SER A 192 -24.84 10.15 10.78
N ARG A 193 -23.63 10.63 11.04
CA ARG A 193 -23.26 11.28 12.31
C ARG A 193 -24.09 12.55 12.59
N PHE A 194 -24.56 13.21 11.57
CA PHE A 194 -25.22 14.51 11.65
C PHE A 194 -26.72 14.47 11.33
N GLY A 195 -27.32 13.29 11.25
CA GLY A 195 -28.76 13.06 11.35
C GLY A 195 -29.66 13.64 10.25
N ARG A 196 -29.12 14.07 9.09
CA ARG A 196 -29.94 14.59 8.00
C ARG A 196 -29.53 13.98 6.66
N SER A 197 -30.12 12.82 6.35
CA SER A 197 -30.30 12.43 4.95
C SER A 197 -31.45 13.23 4.37
N THR A 198 -31.33 13.68 3.13
CA THR A 198 -32.45 14.27 2.36
C THR A 198 -33.43 13.18 1.89
N MET A 199 -33.09 11.92 2.01
CA MET A 199 -33.94 10.77 1.66
C MET A 199 -34.59 10.17 2.92
N SER A 200 -35.82 9.69 2.78
CA SER A 200 -36.52 8.94 3.83
C SER A 200 -35.80 7.60 4.08
N GLU A 201 -35.95 7.02 5.27
CA GLU A 201 -35.41 5.68 5.57
C GLU A 201 -35.95 4.60 4.63
N GLU A 202 -37.22 4.70 4.24
CA GLU A 202 -37.85 3.77 3.31
C GLU A 202 -37.18 3.84 1.93
N ALA A 203 -36.98 5.02 1.38
CA ALA A 203 -36.29 5.21 0.11
C ALA A 203 -34.82 4.74 0.16
N MET A 204 -34.14 4.90 1.31
CA MET A 204 -32.79 4.36 1.48
C MET A 204 -32.76 2.83 1.51
N ARG A 205 -33.77 2.20 2.14
CA ARG A 205 -33.92 0.73 2.17
C ARG A 205 -34.23 0.20 0.78
N GLU A 206 -35.18 0.78 0.07
CA GLU A 206 -35.51 0.39 -1.30
C GLU A 206 -34.29 0.47 -2.23
N ARG A 207 -33.54 1.56 -2.16
CA ARG A 207 -32.31 1.72 -2.94
C ARG A 207 -31.24 0.66 -2.60
N ARG A 208 -31.05 0.38 -1.32
CA ARG A 208 -30.13 -0.69 -0.88
C ARG A 208 -30.58 -2.05 -1.40
N ASP A 209 -31.86 -2.38 -1.26
CA ASP A 209 -32.41 -3.68 -1.64
C ASP A 209 -32.37 -3.88 -3.17
N ALA A 210 -32.60 -2.82 -3.94
CA ALA A 210 -32.40 -2.83 -5.39
C ALA A 210 -30.94 -3.09 -5.77
N ALA A 211 -29.99 -2.42 -5.11
CA ALA A 211 -28.57 -2.61 -5.37
C ALA A 211 -28.07 -4.03 -4.97
N LEU A 212 -28.60 -4.59 -3.87
CA LEU A 212 -28.31 -5.99 -3.48
C LEU A 212 -28.86 -6.98 -4.51
N SER A 213 -30.08 -6.75 -5.01
CA SER A 213 -30.70 -7.60 -6.04
C SER A 213 -29.92 -7.54 -7.35
N GLU A 214 -29.44 -6.35 -7.74
CA GLU A 214 -28.59 -6.16 -8.92
C GLU A 214 -27.24 -6.90 -8.76
N LEU A 215 -26.61 -6.79 -7.58
CA LEU A 215 -25.35 -7.49 -7.28
C LEU A 215 -25.52 -9.02 -7.33
N GLU A 216 -26.60 -9.55 -6.71
CA GLU A 216 -26.89 -10.99 -6.75
C GLU A 216 -27.14 -11.51 -8.16
N ALA A 217 -27.93 -10.79 -8.96
CA ALA A 217 -28.19 -11.12 -10.35
C ALA A 217 -26.92 -11.11 -11.17
N PHE A 218 -26.08 -10.09 -11.02
CA PHE A 218 -24.80 -9.99 -11.73
C PHE A 218 -23.84 -11.12 -11.37
N PHE A 219 -23.72 -11.49 -10.10
CA PHE A 219 -22.88 -12.62 -9.66
C PHE A 219 -23.38 -13.96 -10.23
N ALA A 220 -24.70 -14.18 -10.27
CA ALA A 220 -25.29 -15.36 -10.85
C ALA A 220 -24.99 -15.46 -12.37
N GLU A 221 -25.17 -14.35 -13.10
CA GLU A 221 -24.84 -14.24 -14.52
C GLU A 221 -23.35 -14.47 -14.80
N ALA A 222 -22.47 -13.80 -14.03
CA ALA A 222 -21.03 -13.90 -14.17
C ALA A 222 -20.53 -15.33 -13.88
N LYS A 223 -21.11 -16.00 -12.87
CA LYS A 223 -20.81 -17.40 -12.58
C LYS A 223 -21.22 -18.33 -13.70
N ALA A 224 -22.43 -18.18 -14.24
CA ALA A 224 -22.91 -18.98 -15.37
C ALA A 224 -22.03 -18.74 -16.61
N TYR A 225 -21.58 -17.48 -16.83
CA TYR A 225 -20.64 -17.13 -17.90
C TYR A 225 -19.27 -17.80 -17.70
N ALA A 226 -18.72 -17.81 -16.49
CA ALA A 226 -17.43 -18.41 -16.18
C ALA A 226 -17.42 -19.95 -16.32
N GLU A 227 -18.53 -20.60 -15.97
CA GLU A 227 -18.72 -22.06 -16.09
C GLU A 227 -19.10 -22.49 -17.52
N GLY A 228 -19.59 -21.57 -18.33
CA GLY A 228 -20.06 -21.82 -19.70
C GLY A 228 -18.95 -21.75 -20.76
N LYS A 229 -19.41 -21.85 -22.03
CA LYS A 229 -18.57 -21.60 -23.22
C LYS A 229 -19.22 -20.49 -24.05
N PRO A 230 -19.11 -19.24 -23.63
CA PRO A 230 -19.77 -18.13 -24.32
C PRO A 230 -19.22 -17.97 -25.74
N SER A 231 -20.10 -17.79 -26.72
CA SER A 231 -19.73 -17.54 -28.11
C SER A 231 -19.25 -16.13 -28.38
N VAL A 232 -19.63 -15.18 -27.48
CA VAL A 232 -19.24 -13.77 -27.53
C VAL A 232 -18.63 -13.40 -26.19
N THR A 233 -17.48 -12.71 -26.23
CA THR A 233 -16.81 -12.23 -25.01
C THR A 233 -17.53 -11.01 -24.46
N ASN A 234 -17.98 -11.11 -23.21
CA ASN A 234 -18.43 -9.98 -22.41
C ASN A 234 -17.33 -9.61 -21.41
N PRO A 235 -16.60 -8.48 -21.58
CA PRO A 235 -15.46 -8.14 -20.70
C PRO A 235 -15.85 -8.04 -19.23
N ARG A 236 -17.04 -7.54 -18.88
CA ARG A 236 -17.52 -7.42 -17.51
C ARG A 236 -17.70 -8.78 -16.84
N LEU A 237 -18.32 -9.73 -17.54
CA LEU A 237 -18.54 -11.07 -17.02
C LEU A 237 -17.24 -11.88 -17.00
N ALA A 238 -16.41 -11.70 -18.04
CA ALA A 238 -15.12 -12.39 -18.16
C ALA A 238 -14.16 -12.02 -17.01
N ALA A 239 -14.14 -10.76 -16.59
CA ALA A 239 -13.30 -10.27 -15.48
C ALA A 239 -13.61 -10.99 -14.15
N MET A 240 -14.86 -11.39 -13.93
CA MET A 240 -15.26 -12.11 -12.70
C MET A 240 -14.75 -13.55 -12.62
N LYS A 241 -14.26 -14.12 -13.71
CA LYS A 241 -13.81 -15.52 -13.74
C LYS A 241 -12.75 -15.82 -12.68
N HIS A 242 -11.78 -14.91 -12.51
CA HIS A 242 -10.67 -15.06 -11.59
C HIS A 242 -11.10 -15.02 -10.10
N VAL A 243 -12.22 -14.37 -9.81
CA VAL A 243 -12.84 -14.40 -8.49
C VAL A 243 -13.43 -15.78 -8.18
N PHE A 244 -14.08 -16.42 -9.17
CA PHE A 244 -14.69 -17.74 -8.98
C PHE A 244 -13.68 -18.90 -9.00
N ASP A 245 -12.57 -18.78 -9.74
CA ASP A 245 -11.50 -19.79 -9.73
C ASP A 245 -10.49 -19.60 -8.56
N GLY A 246 -10.62 -18.51 -7.79
CA GLY A 246 -9.83 -18.21 -6.61
C GLY A 246 -8.43 -17.65 -6.90
N THR A 247 -8.12 -17.31 -8.16
CA THR A 247 -6.84 -16.68 -8.53
C THR A 247 -6.82 -15.19 -8.19
N GLU A 248 -7.98 -14.54 -8.11
CA GLU A 248 -8.20 -13.19 -7.63
C GLU A 248 -8.99 -13.21 -6.32
N LYS A 249 -8.57 -12.41 -5.33
CA LYS A 249 -9.27 -12.28 -4.06
C LYS A 249 -10.55 -11.45 -4.21
N LEU A 250 -11.46 -11.56 -3.25
CA LEU A 250 -12.64 -10.70 -3.16
C LEU A 250 -12.53 -9.84 -1.91
N PHE A 251 -12.44 -8.52 -2.09
CA PHE A 251 -12.44 -7.54 -1.00
C PHE A 251 -13.81 -6.90 -0.92
N ILE A 252 -14.44 -6.92 0.25
CA ILE A 252 -15.78 -6.36 0.46
C ILE A 252 -15.72 -5.30 1.56
N VAL A 253 -16.12 -4.09 1.22
CA VAL A 253 -16.24 -2.97 2.17
C VAL A 253 -17.56 -3.10 2.91
N ALA A 254 -17.52 -3.34 4.21
CA ALA A 254 -18.70 -3.35 5.08
C ALA A 254 -18.30 -2.98 6.53
N ASP A 255 -19.12 -2.18 7.19
CA ASP A 255 -18.78 -1.59 8.49
C ASP A 255 -19.66 -2.06 9.63
N ASN A 256 -20.98 -2.12 9.46
CA ASN A 256 -21.89 -2.52 10.53
C ASN A 256 -22.08 -4.03 10.59
N GLN A 257 -22.38 -4.53 11.77
CA GLN A 257 -22.55 -5.95 12.06
C GLN A 257 -23.45 -6.70 11.07
N LYS A 258 -24.61 -6.14 10.72
CA LYS A 258 -25.57 -6.78 9.83
C LYS A 258 -25.04 -6.90 8.41
N ASP A 259 -24.42 -5.82 7.93
CA ASP A 259 -23.85 -5.78 6.57
C ASP A 259 -22.63 -6.69 6.46
N ILE A 260 -21.77 -6.77 7.50
CA ILE A 260 -20.63 -7.69 7.54
C ILE A 260 -21.11 -9.15 7.42
N VAL A 261 -22.10 -9.54 8.24
CA VAL A 261 -22.65 -10.90 8.20
C VAL A 261 -23.30 -11.21 6.85
N ALA A 262 -24.05 -10.26 6.28
CA ALA A 262 -24.67 -10.41 4.96
C ALA A 262 -23.63 -10.53 3.84
N ALA A 263 -22.60 -9.69 3.84
CA ALA A 263 -21.52 -9.70 2.86
C ALA A 263 -20.70 -11.00 2.88
N VAL A 264 -20.35 -11.49 4.09
CA VAL A 264 -19.64 -12.77 4.24
C VAL A 264 -20.50 -13.94 3.77
N ASN A 265 -21.78 -13.98 4.14
CA ASN A 265 -22.70 -15.03 3.71
C ASN A 265 -22.94 -15.01 2.19
N PHE A 266 -23.02 -13.83 1.59
CA PHE A 266 -23.08 -13.67 0.14
C PHE A 266 -21.85 -14.28 -0.55
N ALA A 267 -20.63 -13.94 -0.10
CA ALA A 267 -19.42 -14.53 -0.67
C ALA A 267 -19.37 -16.06 -0.49
N LYS A 268 -19.75 -16.56 0.68
CA LYS A 268 -19.82 -18.02 0.97
C LYS A 268 -20.80 -18.77 0.06
N LYS A 269 -21.93 -18.17 -0.30
CA LYS A 269 -22.89 -18.73 -1.27
C LYS A 269 -22.20 -19.06 -2.60
N HIS A 270 -21.19 -18.26 -2.96
CA HIS A 270 -20.36 -18.45 -4.15
C HIS A 270 -19.06 -19.23 -3.89
N LYS A 271 -18.88 -19.81 -2.68
CA LYS A 271 -17.67 -20.55 -2.24
C LYS A 271 -16.40 -19.68 -2.19
N ILE A 272 -16.56 -18.40 -1.92
CA ILE A 272 -15.47 -17.43 -1.82
C ILE A 272 -15.29 -17.07 -0.34
N THR A 273 -14.03 -17.02 0.12
CA THR A 273 -13.68 -16.43 1.42
C THR A 273 -13.22 -15.00 1.18
N PRO A 274 -14.04 -13.99 1.56
CA PRO A 274 -13.69 -12.61 1.29
C PRO A 274 -12.66 -12.08 2.29
N VAL A 275 -11.99 -10.98 1.93
CA VAL A 275 -11.32 -10.08 2.84
C VAL A 275 -12.27 -8.94 3.16
N LEU A 276 -12.56 -8.72 4.43
CA LEU A 276 -13.41 -7.63 4.90
C LEU A 276 -12.60 -6.34 4.95
N VAL A 277 -13.12 -5.26 4.40
CA VAL A 277 -12.53 -3.91 4.49
C VAL A 277 -13.45 -3.03 5.34
N GLY A 278 -12.89 -2.33 6.32
CA GLY A 278 -13.65 -1.50 7.26
C GLY A 278 -13.86 -2.21 8.59
N GLY A 279 -15.04 -2.77 8.80
CA GLY A 279 -15.30 -3.58 9.98
C GLY A 279 -15.38 -2.80 11.28
N ASP A 280 -16.06 -1.65 11.29
CA ASP A 280 -16.21 -0.84 12.50
C ASP A 280 -16.90 -1.63 13.63
N ASP A 281 -17.92 -2.44 13.31
CA ASP A 281 -18.62 -3.32 14.23
C ASP A 281 -18.03 -4.75 14.30
N ALA A 282 -16.89 -5.02 13.67
CA ALA A 282 -16.30 -6.37 13.62
C ALA A 282 -16.01 -6.96 15.01
N HIS A 283 -15.72 -6.11 16.00
CA HIS A 283 -15.51 -6.49 17.39
C HIS A 283 -16.75 -7.11 18.06
N LEU A 284 -17.96 -6.90 17.52
CA LEU A 284 -19.19 -7.48 18.03
C LEU A 284 -19.43 -8.93 17.54
N ILE A 285 -18.69 -9.38 16.51
CA ILE A 285 -18.90 -10.66 15.83
C ILE A 285 -17.61 -11.45 15.60
N MET A 286 -16.66 -11.33 16.50
CA MET A 286 -15.32 -11.93 16.36
C MET A 286 -15.36 -13.44 16.15
N ASP A 287 -16.25 -14.16 16.84
CA ASP A 287 -16.37 -15.62 16.68
C ASP A 287 -16.85 -15.98 15.28
N PHE A 288 -17.84 -15.27 14.75
CA PHE A 288 -18.29 -15.45 13.37
C PHE A 288 -17.16 -15.20 12.36
N LEU A 289 -16.34 -14.17 12.57
CA LEU A 289 -15.20 -13.87 11.68
C LEU A 289 -14.13 -14.97 11.73
N LYS A 290 -13.81 -15.50 12.91
CA LYS A 290 -12.86 -16.61 13.09
C LYS A 290 -13.36 -17.90 12.44
N GLU A 291 -14.60 -18.30 12.72
CA GLU A 291 -15.22 -19.51 12.15
C GLU A 291 -15.24 -19.49 10.63
N ASN A 292 -15.29 -18.30 10.01
CA ASN A 292 -15.28 -18.13 8.58
C ASN A 292 -13.90 -17.75 7.99
N ASN A 293 -12.86 -17.74 8.83
CA ASN A 293 -11.48 -17.38 8.42
C ASN A 293 -11.38 -16.00 7.73
N ILE A 294 -12.14 -15.02 8.22
CA ILE A 294 -12.18 -13.67 7.63
C ILE A 294 -11.00 -12.84 8.11
N THR A 295 -10.20 -12.36 7.17
CA THR A 295 -9.21 -11.31 7.43
C THR A 295 -9.91 -9.96 7.37
N VAL A 296 -9.61 -9.08 8.33
CA VAL A 296 -10.19 -7.72 8.41
C VAL A 296 -9.10 -6.69 8.12
N VAL A 297 -9.28 -5.93 7.06
CA VAL A 297 -8.52 -4.70 6.82
C VAL A 297 -9.20 -3.58 7.59
N VAL A 298 -8.67 -3.29 8.78
CA VAL A 298 -9.24 -2.28 9.67
C VAL A 298 -8.91 -0.87 9.19
N LYS A 299 -9.85 0.04 9.36
CA LYS A 299 -9.65 1.47 9.09
C LYS A 299 -8.58 2.06 10.02
N GLN A 300 -8.14 3.26 9.67
CA GLN A 300 -7.16 4.00 10.47
C GLN A 300 -7.64 4.17 11.92
N PRO A 301 -6.78 3.94 12.92
CA PRO A 301 -7.13 4.12 14.33
C PRO A 301 -7.37 5.59 14.71
N HIS A 302 -6.74 6.55 14.01
CA HIS A 302 -6.93 7.98 14.25
C HIS A 302 -8.23 8.46 13.60
N ALA A 303 -9.35 8.01 14.12
CA ALA A 303 -10.69 8.36 13.65
C ALA A 303 -11.61 8.69 14.84
N LEU A 304 -12.75 9.29 14.52
CA LEU A 304 -13.83 9.50 15.48
C LEU A 304 -14.79 8.30 15.44
N PRO A 305 -15.51 8.01 16.56
CA PRO A 305 -16.57 7.01 16.56
C PRO A 305 -17.63 7.28 15.49
N ASN A 306 -18.28 6.25 14.99
CA ASN A 306 -19.27 6.37 13.94
C ASN A 306 -20.69 6.69 14.49
N SER A 307 -20.95 6.36 15.76
CA SER A 307 -22.22 6.61 16.44
C SER A 307 -21.99 7.28 17.79
N VAL A 308 -23.03 7.94 18.31
CA VAL A 308 -23.01 8.51 19.66
C VAL A 308 -22.98 7.45 20.74
N ASP A 309 -23.41 6.24 20.44
CA ASP A 309 -23.42 5.09 21.36
C ASP A 309 -22.10 4.28 21.33
N ASP A 310 -21.20 4.60 20.39
CA ASP A 310 -19.92 3.90 20.30
C ASP A 310 -18.97 4.35 21.42
N ASP A 311 -18.13 3.43 21.92
CA ASP A 311 -16.99 3.79 22.74
C ASP A 311 -16.08 4.79 21.99
N VAL A 312 -15.85 5.95 22.59
CA VAL A 312 -15.04 7.04 22.04
C VAL A 312 -13.66 6.56 21.58
N ASN A 313 -13.10 5.57 22.27
CA ASN A 313 -11.79 5.01 21.99
C ASN A 313 -11.85 3.77 21.06
N MET A 314 -13.04 3.35 20.58
CA MET A 314 -13.14 2.13 19.77
C MET A 314 -12.29 2.20 18.51
N PRO A 315 -12.19 3.30 17.75
CA PRO A 315 -11.33 3.35 16.57
C PRO A 315 -9.87 3.03 16.88
N TYR A 316 -9.36 3.43 18.05
CA TYR A 316 -8.00 3.14 18.49
C TYR A 316 -7.79 1.70 18.95
N LYS A 317 -8.84 1.08 19.53
CA LYS A 317 -8.77 -0.26 20.13
C LYS A 317 -9.13 -1.37 19.15
N ASN A 318 -9.98 -1.11 18.15
CA ASN A 318 -10.63 -2.12 17.32
C ASN A 318 -9.63 -3.16 16.76
N ALA A 319 -8.53 -2.67 16.18
CA ALA A 319 -7.49 -3.54 15.64
C ALA A 319 -6.87 -4.47 16.71
N ALA A 320 -6.56 -3.92 17.91
CA ALA A 320 -5.99 -4.70 19.02
C ALA A 320 -7.01 -5.72 19.57
N VAL A 321 -8.28 -5.32 19.71
CA VAL A 321 -9.36 -6.21 20.17
C VAL A 321 -9.54 -7.40 19.23
N LEU A 322 -9.62 -7.15 17.93
CA LEU A 322 -9.75 -8.19 16.91
C LEU A 322 -8.55 -9.13 16.90
N ALA A 323 -7.33 -8.58 16.86
CA ALA A 323 -6.11 -9.39 16.81
C ALA A 323 -5.91 -10.24 18.07
N ASN A 324 -6.18 -9.68 19.26
CA ASN A 324 -6.08 -10.41 20.52
C ASN A 324 -7.15 -11.51 20.65
N ALA A 325 -8.29 -11.35 19.98
CA ALA A 325 -9.31 -12.40 19.87
C ALA A 325 -8.96 -13.47 18.83
N GLY A 326 -7.85 -13.32 18.07
CA GLY A 326 -7.40 -14.27 17.05
C GLY A 326 -7.98 -14.03 15.65
N VAL A 327 -8.63 -12.89 15.40
CA VAL A 327 -9.03 -12.49 14.05
C VAL A 327 -7.82 -11.96 13.31
N PRO A 328 -7.49 -12.46 12.11
CA PRO A 328 -6.40 -11.90 11.30
C PRO A 328 -6.72 -10.45 10.90
N ILE A 329 -5.81 -9.53 11.19
CA ILE A 329 -5.98 -8.12 10.84
C ILE A 329 -4.90 -7.63 9.89
N VAL A 330 -5.27 -6.62 9.11
CA VAL A 330 -4.40 -5.73 8.34
C VAL A 330 -4.74 -4.30 8.74
N ILE A 331 -3.75 -3.45 8.97
CA ILE A 331 -3.96 -2.04 9.32
C ILE A 331 -3.88 -1.22 8.04
N SER A 332 -4.86 -0.35 7.82
CA SER A 332 -4.88 0.60 6.71
C SER A 332 -4.93 2.05 7.17
N ILE A 333 -4.79 2.94 6.24
CA ILE A 333 -4.97 4.39 6.42
C ILE A 333 -5.59 4.95 5.15
N ASP A 334 -6.51 5.90 5.29
CA ASP A 334 -7.20 6.52 4.16
C ASP A 334 -6.29 7.49 3.40
N GLY A 335 -6.61 7.72 2.12
CA GLY A 335 -5.91 8.64 1.25
C GLY A 335 -4.61 8.09 0.67
N TYR A 336 -3.96 8.87 -0.20
CA TYR A 336 -2.72 8.47 -0.88
C TYR A 336 -1.47 9.11 -0.24
N TRP A 337 -1.53 10.36 0.16
CA TRP A 337 -0.45 11.03 0.89
C TRP A 337 -0.27 10.50 2.32
N GLN A 338 -1.37 10.16 2.97
CA GLN A 338 -1.42 9.71 4.37
C GLN A 338 -0.74 8.36 4.55
N GLN A 339 -0.62 7.55 3.49
CA GLN A 339 0.05 6.24 3.54
C GLN A 339 1.47 6.28 4.13
N ARG A 340 2.17 7.42 4.06
CA ARG A 340 3.45 7.62 4.74
C ARG A 340 3.38 7.45 6.26
N ASN A 341 2.19 7.59 6.85
CA ASN A 341 1.94 7.46 8.28
C ASN A 341 1.49 6.04 8.68
N LEU A 342 1.43 5.08 7.73
CA LEU A 342 1.02 3.70 8.01
C LEU A 342 1.78 3.05 9.19
N PRO A 343 3.12 3.19 9.32
CA PRO A 343 3.82 2.63 10.47
C PRO A 343 3.35 3.21 11.81
N PHE A 344 2.94 4.47 11.84
CA PHE A 344 2.47 5.13 13.07
C PHE A 344 1.05 4.69 13.45
N MET A 345 0.26 4.22 12.48
CA MET A 345 -1.02 3.55 12.75
C MET A 345 -0.77 2.24 13.50
N ALA A 346 0.20 1.45 13.04
CA ALA A 346 0.61 0.23 13.74
C ALA A 346 1.17 0.53 15.15
N GLY A 347 1.99 1.57 15.29
CA GLY A 347 2.48 2.05 16.59
C GLY A 347 1.35 2.47 17.54
N THR A 348 0.32 3.15 17.01
CA THR A 348 -0.88 3.50 17.80
C THR A 348 -1.62 2.25 18.26
N VAL A 349 -1.83 1.27 17.38
CA VAL A 349 -2.50 0.01 17.75
C VAL A 349 -1.69 -0.75 18.82
N ALA A 350 -0.35 -0.72 18.74
CA ALA A 350 0.50 -1.28 19.79
C ALA A 350 0.34 -0.55 21.12
N ALA A 351 0.27 0.77 21.12
CA ALA A 351 0.03 1.57 22.33
C ALA A 351 -1.35 1.28 22.97
N TRP A 352 -2.31 0.80 22.15
CA TRP A 352 -3.65 0.41 22.61
C TRP A 352 -3.81 -1.09 22.91
N GLY A 353 -2.69 -1.80 23.11
CA GLY A 353 -2.70 -3.14 23.72
C GLY A 353 -2.46 -4.30 22.76
N LEU A 354 -2.03 -4.05 21.53
CA LEU A 354 -1.51 -5.10 20.66
C LEU A 354 0.01 -5.25 20.90
N ASP A 355 0.49 -6.49 20.92
CA ASP A 355 1.94 -6.75 20.86
C ASP A 355 2.57 -6.03 19.67
N LYS A 356 3.77 -5.43 19.87
CA LYS A 356 4.41 -4.59 18.88
C LYS A 356 4.78 -5.34 17.60
N GLU A 357 5.28 -6.57 17.72
CA GLU A 357 5.63 -7.38 16.55
C GLU A 357 4.36 -7.86 15.81
N LYS A 358 3.25 -8.07 16.52
CA LYS A 358 1.95 -8.32 15.89
C LYS A 358 1.42 -7.09 15.15
N ALA A 359 1.63 -5.88 15.71
CA ALA A 359 1.28 -4.65 15.02
C ALA A 359 2.12 -4.44 13.75
N LEU A 360 3.43 -4.73 13.82
CA LEU A 360 4.32 -4.78 12.64
C LEU A 360 3.83 -5.81 11.62
N GLN A 361 3.47 -7.00 12.07
CA GLN A 361 2.95 -8.07 11.21
C GLN A 361 1.68 -7.64 10.45
N ALA A 362 0.84 -6.80 11.05
CA ALA A 362 -0.39 -6.30 10.44
C ALA A 362 -0.17 -5.31 9.28
N ILE A 363 1.03 -4.73 9.13
CA ILE A 363 1.42 -3.87 8.00
C ILE A 363 2.49 -4.52 7.10
N THR A 364 2.82 -5.79 7.35
CA THR A 364 3.84 -6.56 6.63
C THR A 364 3.30 -7.92 6.20
N LEU A 365 3.53 -9.00 6.96
CA LEU A 365 3.20 -10.37 6.56
C LEU A 365 1.69 -10.62 6.46
N ASN A 366 0.87 -10.07 7.37
CA ASN A 366 -0.58 -10.23 7.28
C ASN A 366 -1.14 -9.51 6.04
N THR A 367 -0.63 -8.31 5.76
CA THR A 367 -0.97 -7.60 4.52
C THR A 367 -0.55 -8.42 3.30
N ALA A 368 0.68 -8.95 3.28
CA ALA A 368 1.15 -9.79 2.19
C ALA A 368 0.26 -11.03 1.97
N ARG A 369 -0.22 -11.67 3.05
CA ARG A 369 -1.16 -12.82 2.99
C ARG A 369 -2.51 -12.41 2.43
N ALA A 370 -3.07 -11.29 2.89
CA ALA A 370 -4.34 -10.76 2.38
C ALA A 370 -4.26 -10.47 0.88
N LEU A 371 -3.12 -9.94 0.41
CA LEU A 371 -2.86 -9.59 -0.99
C LEU A 371 -2.32 -10.79 -1.82
N GLY A 372 -1.99 -11.92 -1.19
CA GLY A 372 -1.48 -13.13 -1.84
C GLY A 372 -0.06 -12.99 -2.41
N ILE A 373 0.78 -12.18 -1.78
CA ILE A 373 2.21 -12.02 -2.11
C ILE A 373 3.13 -12.52 -0.99
N ASP A 374 2.61 -13.21 0.00
CA ASP A 374 3.34 -13.67 1.20
C ASP A 374 4.43 -14.70 0.92
N LYS A 375 4.40 -15.34 -0.25
CA LYS A 375 5.49 -16.23 -0.72
C LYS A 375 6.76 -15.46 -1.10
N THR A 376 6.61 -14.20 -1.48
CA THR A 376 7.73 -13.38 -1.97
C THR A 376 8.02 -12.15 -1.12
N ALA A 377 7.06 -11.67 -0.31
CA ALA A 377 7.18 -10.43 0.46
C ALA A 377 6.58 -10.55 1.87
N GLY A 378 6.66 -9.47 2.65
CA GLY A 378 6.00 -9.31 3.95
C GLY A 378 6.80 -9.82 5.14
N SER A 379 7.91 -10.54 4.95
CA SER A 379 8.81 -10.95 6.04
C SER A 379 10.22 -11.15 5.54
N LEU A 380 11.20 -11.09 6.47
CA LEU A 380 12.62 -11.27 6.19
C LEU A 380 13.02 -12.75 6.34
N GLU A 381 12.44 -13.60 5.51
CA GLU A 381 12.71 -15.05 5.50
C GLU A 381 13.51 -15.44 4.24
N VAL A 382 14.36 -16.47 4.37
CA VAL A 382 15.18 -16.97 3.26
C VAL A 382 14.33 -17.33 2.05
N GLY A 383 14.77 -16.90 0.86
CA GLY A 383 14.09 -17.11 -0.42
C GLY A 383 13.08 -16.01 -0.80
N LYS A 384 12.65 -15.17 0.13
CA LYS A 384 11.81 -14.00 -0.17
C LYS A 384 12.64 -12.87 -0.80
N ASP A 385 11.94 -11.92 -1.40
CA ASP A 385 12.55 -10.73 -1.96
C ASP A 385 13.22 -9.89 -0.87
N ALA A 386 14.42 -9.41 -1.15
CA ALA A 386 15.12 -8.47 -0.29
C ALA A 386 14.50 -7.06 -0.41
N THR A 387 13.25 -6.95 0.05
CA THR A 387 12.49 -5.69 0.16
C THR A 387 12.44 -5.34 1.64
N LEU A 388 13.35 -4.44 2.06
CA LEU A 388 13.62 -4.13 3.45
C LEU A 388 14.19 -2.72 3.60
N PHE A 389 14.25 -2.23 4.85
CA PHE A 389 14.93 -0.97 5.14
C PHE A 389 15.65 -1.02 6.49
N ILE A 390 16.62 -0.10 6.64
CA ILE A 390 17.39 0.14 7.86
C ILE A 390 16.89 1.44 8.49
N SER A 391 16.50 1.40 9.75
CA SER A 391 16.12 2.58 10.54
C SER A 391 17.04 2.75 11.73
N ALA A 392 17.46 3.99 12.01
CA ALA A 392 18.27 4.29 13.18
C ALA A 392 17.49 4.07 14.49
N GLY A 393 16.18 4.18 14.47
CA GLY A 393 15.30 3.93 15.61
C GLY A 393 14.09 3.11 15.24
N ASP A 394 13.16 2.99 16.20
CA ASP A 394 11.93 2.25 16.05
C ASP A 394 11.07 2.80 14.91
N ALA A 395 10.78 1.97 13.91
CA ALA A 395 10.02 2.40 12.74
C ALA A 395 8.51 2.60 13.02
N LEU A 396 7.98 2.08 14.11
CA LEU A 396 6.59 2.28 14.50
C LEU A 396 6.39 3.52 15.39
N ASP A 397 7.47 4.14 15.84
CA ASP A 397 7.44 5.37 16.63
C ASP A 397 7.82 6.59 15.78
N MET A 398 6.88 7.53 15.66
CA MET A 398 7.02 8.76 14.89
C MET A 398 8.20 9.64 15.34
N LYS A 399 8.66 9.53 16.60
CA LYS A 399 9.75 10.35 17.14
C LYS A 399 11.13 9.76 16.86
N SER A 400 11.23 8.45 16.76
CA SER A 400 12.51 7.74 16.64
C SER A 400 12.77 7.16 15.26
N ILE A 401 11.77 7.02 14.40
CA ILE A 401 11.95 6.56 13.03
C ILE A 401 12.92 7.45 12.26
N ASN A 402 13.94 6.81 11.68
CA ASN A 402 14.82 7.48 10.72
C ASN A 402 15.30 6.43 9.73
N VAL A 403 14.61 6.33 8.60
CA VAL A 403 14.99 5.40 7.52
C VAL A 403 16.22 5.94 6.81
N GLU A 404 17.34 5.25 6.98
CA GLU A 404 18.62 5.65 6.41
C GLU A 404 18.90 5.02 5.05
N GLN A 405 18.43 3.78 4.86
CA GLN A 405 18.64 3.02 3.64
C GLN A 405 17.48 2.06 3.41
N ALA A 406 17.09 1.87 2.15
CA ALA A 406 16.02 0.94 1.79
C ALA A 406 16.37 0.17 0.51
N PHE A 407 15.86 -1.05 0.44
CA PHE A 407 16.05 -1.96 -0.67
C PHE A 407 14.71 -2.49 -1.15
N ILE A 408 14.52 -2.53 -2.46
CA ILE A 408 13.39 -3.21 -3.12
C ILE A 408 13.98 -4.26 -4.04
N GLN A 409 13.69 -5.54 -3.75
CA GLN A 409 14.26 -6.66 -4.48
C GLN A 409 15.80 -6.56 -4.61
N GLY A 410 16.47 -6.20 -3.50
CA GLY A 410 17.93 -6.04 -3.42
C GLY A 410 18.48 -4.77 -4.05
N ARG A 411 17.70 -3.99 -4.76
CA ARG A 411 18.10 -2.69 -5.33
C ARG A 411 18.12 -1.62 -4.25
N ASN A 412 19.25 -0.94 -4.08
CA ASN A 412 19.40 0.16 -3.11
C ASN A 412 18.70 1.41 -3.65
N ILE A 413 17.50 1.69 -3.17
CA ILE A 413 16.64 2.74 -3.70
C ILE A 413 16.93 4.11 -3.10
N SER A 414 16.63 5.18 -3.85
CA SER A 414 16.72 6.54 -3.35
C SER A 414 15.61 6.84 -2.34
N LEU A 415 15.99 7.45 -1.21
CA LEU A 415 15.07 7.99 -0.20
C LEU A 415 14.87 9.51 -0.35
N ASP A 416 15.38 10.09 -1.44
CA ASP A 416 15.14 11.50 -1.77
C ASP A 416 13.68 11.70 -2.23
N ASN A 417 13.13 12.87 -1.94
CA ASN A 417 11.78 13.23 -2.32
C ASN A 417 11.63 14.77 -2.39
N LEU A 418 10.52 15.22 -2.96
CA LEU A 418 10.23 16.63 -3.14
C LEU A 418 10.30 17.43 -1.82
N HIS A 419 9.81 16.86 -0.71
CA HIS A 419 9.82 17.54 0.59
C HIS A 419 11.25 17.76 1.10
N LYS A 420 12.13 16.77 0.98
CA LYS A 420 13.55 16.89 1.35
C LYS A 420 14.26 17.92 0.47
N GLN A 421 14.01 17.91 -0.85
CA GLN A 421 14.57 18.87 -1.79
C GLN A 421 14.13 20.31 -1.48
N LEU A 422 12.83 20.50 -1.19
CA LEU A 422 12.30 21.82 -0.81
C LEU A 422 12.85 22.27 0.55
N ASN A 423 12.92 21.37 1.54
CA ASN A 423 13.51 21.66 2.84
C ASN A 423 14.96 22.15 2.67
N LYS A 424 15.79 21.42 1.92
CA LYS A 424 17.17 21.81 1.63
C LYS A 424 17.22 23.19 0.97
N LYS A 425 16.47 23.38 -0.12
CA LYS A 425 16.42 24.63 -0.88
C LYS A 425 16.07 25.84 -0.02
N PHE A 426 15.04 25.73 0.83
CA PHE A 426 14.61 26.85 1.65
C PHE A 426 15.49 27.05 2.88
N SER A 427 16.03 25.99 3.47
CA SER A 427 17.02 26.10 4.56
C SER A 427 18.27 26.84 4.09
N GLU A 428 18.80 26.50 2.91
CA GLU A 428 19.93 27.22 2.30
C GLU A 428 19.59 28.70 2.08
N LYS A 429 18.39 28.99 1.52
CA LYS A 429 17.94 30.37 1.29
C LYS A 429 17.90 31.20 2.57
N TYR A 430 17.49 30.63 3.68
CA TYR A 430 17.32 31.34 4.94
C TYR A 430 18.49 31.15 5.92
N GLY A 431 19.57 30.50 5.52
CA GLY A 431 20.75 30.28 6.35
C GLY A 431 20.47 29.33 7.53
N LEU A 432 19.46 28.46 7.42
CA LEU A 432 19.12 27.48 8.46
C LEU A 432 19.98 26.22 8.28
N LYS A 433 20.37 25.61 9.41
CA LYS A 433 21.03 24.30 9.36
C LYS A 433 20.01 23.24 8.92
N VAL A 434 20.36 22.48 7.88
CA VAL A 434 19.61 21.27 7.50
C VAL A 434 20.10 20.17 8.44
N ASN A 435 19.21 19.62 9.24
CA ASN A 435 19.49 18.46 10.09
C ASN A 435 19.28 17.19 9.29
#